data_534d4fda392489062765fa5374e0013e
#
_entry.id   534d4fda392489062765fa5374e0013e
#
_cell.length_a   1.000
_cell.length_b   1.000
_cell.length_c   1.000
_cell.angle_alpha   90.00
_cell.angle_beta   90.00
_cell.angle_gamma   90.00
#
_symmetry.space_group_name_H-M   'P 1'
#
loop_
_entity.id
_entity.type
_entity.pdbx_description
1 polymer ?
#
loop_
_entity_poly.entity_id
_entity_poly.type
_entity_poly.pdbx_seq_one_letter_code
_entity_poly.pdbx_strand_id
1 'polypeptide(L)'
;MKIGALKEISTGEQRVALTPESAIQLQKLGHECVVQKGAGSAAGFSDAQYKAAGVEVAATAAALTKACDVIVKVRPPTEAEIKRLSPEKTLISFFYPGANEDLMELAKSKGASLIA
;
A
#
# COMPACT_ATOMS: atom_id res chain seq x y z
N MET A 1 -3.74 -0.08 14.30
CA MET A 1 -3.08 -0.68 13.11
C MET A 1 -2.32 0.36 12.33
N LYS A 2 -1.23 -0.03 11.72
CA LYS A 2 -0.46 0.84 10.85
C LYS A 2 -0.76 0.47 9.39
N ILE A 3 -1.34 1.43 8.65
CA ILE A 3 -1.83 1.23 7.29
C ILE A 3 -0.94 2.02 6.35
N GLY A 4 -0.39 1.36 5.34
CA GLY A 4 0.53 1.98 4.40
C GLY A 4 0.09 1.86 2.96
N ALA A 5 0.26 2.93 2.18
CA ALA A 5 -0.01 2.93 0.74
C ALA A 5 1.30 2.94 -0.04
N LEU A 6 1.47 1.95 -0.89
CA LEU A 6 2.61 1.85 -1.80
C LEU A 6 2.45 2.81 -2.98
N LYS A 7 3.57 3.27 -3.52
CA LYS A 7 3.58 3.98 -4.79
C LYS A 7 3.23 3.00 -5.91
N GLU A 8 2.25 3.37 -6.75
CA GLU A 8 1.89 2.57 -7.91
C GLU A 8 2.98 2.68 -8.97
N ILE A 9 3.41 1.54 -9.50
CA ILE A 9 4.50 1.47 -10.48
C ILE A 9 4.05 1.01 -11.86
N SER A 10 2.76 0.68 -12.02
CA SER A 10 2.22 0.31 -13.32
C SER A 10 2.19 1.51 -14.26
N THR A 11 2.62 1.30 -15.50
CA THR A 11 2.63 2.36 -16.52
C THR A 11 1.24 2.96 -16.69
N GLY A 12 1.16 4.29 -16.61
CA GLY A 12 -0.09 5.03 -16.76
C GLY A 12 -0.98 5.07 -15.52
N GLU A 13 -0.62 4.39 -14.45
CA GLU A 13 -1.40 4.46 -13.21
C GLU A 13 -1.09 5.76 -12.47
N GLN A 14 -2.11 6.58 -12.25
CA GLN A 14 -1.98 7.87 -11.56
C GLN A 14 -2.69 7.89 -10.20
N ARG A 15 -3.49 6.86 -9.91
CA ARG A 15 -4.23 6.80 -8.65
C ARG A 15 -3.32 6.38 -7.51
N VAL A 16 -3.72 6.75 -6.29
CA VAL A 16 -3.09 6.29 -5.05
C VAL A 16 -4.19 5.71 -4.15
N ALA A 17 -3.86 4.65 -3.44
CA ALA A 17 -4.84 3.95 -2.61
C ALA A 17 -5.24 4.71 -1.34
N LEU A 18 -4.42 5.65 -0.89
CA LEU A 18 -4.66 6.44 0.32
C LEU A 18 -4.43 7.92 0.01
N THR A 19 -5.49 8.72 0.10
CA THR A 19 -5.39 10.18 -0.05
C THR A 19 -5.13 10.83 1.31
N PRO A 20 -4.64 12.09 1.36
CA PRO A 20 -4.52 12.79 2.65
C PRO A 20 -5.83 12.84 3.42
N GLU A 21 -6.95 13.07 2.71
CA GLU A 21 -8.28 13.13 3.34
C GLU A 21 -8.71 11.79 3.91
N SER A 22 -8.54 10.69 3.17
CA SER A 22 -8.89 9.35 3.67
C SER A 22 -8.01 8.94 4.84
N ALA A 23 -6.74 9.36 4.83
CA ALA A 23 -5.82 9.11 5.94
C ALA A 23 -6.30 9.81 7.22
N ILE A 24 -6.80 11.04 7.12
CA ILE A 24 -7.37 11.75 8.27
C ILE A 24 -8.53 10.97 8.86
N GLN A 25 -9.42 10.41 8.02
CA GLN A 25 -10.54 9.62 8.49
C GLN A 25 -10.10 8.35 9.22
N LEU A 26 -9.09 7.65 8.69
CA LEU A 26 -8.55 6.46 9.34
C LEU A 26 -7.87 6.79 10.67
N GLN A 27 -7.18 7.92 10.76
CA GLN A 27 -6.54 8.37 11.99
C GLN A 27 -7.58 8.69 13.07
N LYS A 28 -8.74 9.22 12.70
CA LYS A 28 -9.85 9.45 13.63
C LYS A 28 -10.37 8.16 14.24
N LEU A 29 -10.20 7.04 13.55
CA LEU A 29 -10.57 5.71 14.04
C LEU A 29 -9.47 5.05 14.88
N GLY A 30 -8.35 5.74 15.08
CA GLY A 30 -7.25 5.24 15.91
C GLY A 30 -6.12 4.54 15.15
N HIS A 31 -6.14 4.57 13.82
CA HIS A 31 -5.08 3.98 13.01
C HIS A 31 -3.96 4.97 12.71
N GLU A 32 -2.77 4.46 12.44
CA GLU A 32 -1.65 5.24 11.92
C GLU A 32 -1.55 5.02 10.42
N CYS A 33 -1.19 6.07 9.67
CA CYS A 33 -1.07 6.00 8.21
C CYS A 33 0.34 6.35 7.75
N VAL A 34 0.81 5.61 6.74
CA VAL A 34 2.12 5.81 6.11
C VAL A 34 1.92 5.79 4.60
N VAL A 35 2.65 6.65 3.88
CA VAL A 35 2.71 6.57 2.41
C VAL A 35 4.15 6.43 1.97
N GLN A 36 4.37 5.77 0.86
CA GLN A 36 5.68 5.73 0.23
C GLN A 36 5.96 7.10 -0.40
N LYS A 37 7.19 7.56 -0.31
CA LYS A 37 7.62 8.83 -0.92
C LYS A 37 7.19 8.89 -2.38
N GLY A 38 6.53 9.98 -2.75
CA GLY A 38 6.05 10.22 -4.11
C GLY A 38 4.80 9.45 -4.49
N ALA A 39 4.20 8.67 -3.60
CA ALA A 39 3.04 7.83 -3.93
C ALA A 39 1.83 8.60 -4.44
N GLY A 40 1.59 9.79 -3.93
CA GLY A 40 0.44 10.61 -4.32
C GLY A 40 0.74 11.63 -5.42
N SER A 41 1.99 11.75 -5.86
CA SER A 41 2.40 12.82 -6.79
C SER A 41 1.61 12.82 -8.10
N ALA A 42 1.40 11.67 -8.72
CA ALA A 42 0.63 11.56 -9.96
C ALA A 42 -0.86 11.86 -9.77
N ALA A 43 -1.37 11.70 -8.56
CA ALA A 43 -2.77 12.02 -8.22
C ALA A 43 -2.94 13.47 -7.75
N GLY A 44 -1.88 14.25 -7.69
CA GLY A 44 -1.91 15.65 -7.27
C GLY A 44 -1.68 15.87 -5.78
N PHE A 45 -1.22 14.86 -5.05
CA PHE A 45 -0.93 14.95 -3.61
C PHE A 45 0.58 14.87 -3.36
N SER A 46 1.15 15.95 -2.83
CA SER A 46 2.58 15.98 -2.49
C SER A 46 2.86 15.28 -1.16
N ASP A 47 4.11 14.91 -0.94
CA ASP A 47 4.53 14.36 0.35
C ASP A 47 4.25 15.35 1.50
N ALA A 48 4.42 16.65 1.23
CA ALA A 48 4.12 17.70 2.21
C ALA A 48 2.64 17.71 2.62
N GLN A 49 1.73 17.46 1.68
CA GLN A 49 0.30 17.38 1.97
C GLN A 49 -0.01 16.20 2.87
N TYR A 50 0.63 15.06 2.64
CA TYR A 50 0.48 13.90 3.52
C TYR A 50 1.02 14.19 4.93
N LYS A 51 2.18 14.80 5.03
CA LYS A 51 2.76 15.18 6.33
C LYS A 51 1.86 16.16 7.09
N ALA A 52 1.28 17.13 6.39
CA ALA A 52 0.33 18.07 6.99
C ALA A 52 -0.94 17.38 7.51
N ALA A 53 -1.32 16.26 6.88
CA ALA A 53 -2.45 15.45 7.32
C ALA A 53 -2.09 14.44 8.45
N GLY A 54 -0.86 14.48 8.93
CA GLY A 54 -0.40 13.57 9.99
C GLY A 54 0.11 12.22 9.51
N VAL A 55 0.33 12.07 8.20
CA VAL A 55 0.79 10.83 7.60
C VAL A 55 2.31 10.78 7.55
N GLU A 56 2.89 9.67 7.98
CA GLU A 56 4.32 9.42 7.86
C GLU A 56 4.68 9.09 6.40
N VAL A 57 5.84 9.53 5.95
CA VAL A 57 6.33 9.24 4.60
C VAL A 57 7.53 8.30 4.70
N ALA A 58 7.38 7.10 4.13
CA ALA A 58 8.46 6.12 4.08
C ALA A 58 9.28 6.30 2.80
N ALA A 59 10.59 6.22 2.90
CA ALA A 59 11.49 6.49 1.77
C ALA A 59 11.40 5.44 0.65
N THR A 60 11.10 4.18 1.00
CA THR A 60 11.08 3.06 0.05
C THR A 60 9.88 2.16 0.29
N ALA A 61 9.55 1.35 -0.73
CA ALA A 61 8.50 0.33 -0.62
C ALA A 61 8.85 -0.72 0.45
N ALA A 62 10.12 -1.09 0.54
CA ALA A 62 10.57 -2.07 1.54
C ALA A 62 10.40 -1.53 2.96
N ALA A 63 10.76 -0.28 3.20
CA ALA A 63 10.61 0.35 4.51
C ALA A 63 9.14 0.47 4.90
N LEU A 64 8.28 0.85 3.97
CA LEU A 64 6.84 0.93 4.21
C LEU A 64 6.26 -0.43 4.56
N THR A 65 6.57 -1.45 3.77
CA THR A 65 6.04 -2.80 3.99
C THR A 65 6.47 -3.35 5.35
N LYS A 66 7.71 -3.12 5.73
CA LYS A 66 8.22 -3.54 7.04
C LYS A 66 7.49 -2.84 8.19
N ALA A 67 7.19 -1.55 8.04
CA ALA A 67 6.59 -0.75 9.10
C ALA A 67 5.09 -0.97 9.29
N CYS A 68 4.38 -1.42 8.26
CA CYS A 68 2.93 -1.46 8.26
C CYS A 68 2.34 -2.86 8.45
N ASP A 69 1.15 -2.92 9.07
CA ASP A 69 0.40 -4.16 9.25
C ASP A 69 -0.47 -4.45 8.03
N VAL A 70 -1.03 -3.38 7.44
CA VAL A 70 -1.90 -3.44 6.26
C VAL A 70 -1.29 -2.58 5.17
N ILE A 71 -1.10 -3.17 4.00
CA ILE A 71 -0.58 -2.48 2.82
C ILE A 71 -1.71 -2.36 1.81
N VAL A 72 -1.96 -1.15 1.32
CA VAL A 72 -3.01 -0.87 0.33
C VAL A 72 -2.41 -0.39 -0.97
N LYS A 73 -2.97 -0.82 -2.07
CA LYS A 73 -2.58 -0.35 -3.40
C LYS A 73 -3.74 -0.52 -4.39
N VAL A 74 -3.68 0.17 -5.51
CA VAL A 74 -4.73 0.16 -6.53
C VAL A 74 -4.58 -1.03 -7.47
N ARG A 75 -3.41 -1.20 -8.07
CA ARG A 75 -3.15 -2.27 -9.02
C ARG A 75 -2.76 -3.56 -8.33
N PRO A 76 -2.94 -4.71 -8.99
CA PRO A 76 -2.44 -5.97 -8.45
C PRO A 76 -0.96 -5.86 -8.08
N PRO A 77 -0.53 -6.52 -7.01
CA PRO A 77 0.87 -6.43 -6.56
C PRO A 77 1.81 -7.09 -7.57
N THR A 78 3.03 -6.59 -7.61
CA THR A 78 4.11 -7.25 -8.34
C THR A 78 4.67 -8.39 -7.50
N GLU A 79 5.43 -9.27 -8.14
CA GLU A 79 6.13 -10.35 -7.45
C GLU A 79 7.06 -9.81 -6.35
N ALA A 80 7.80 -8.74 -6.64
CA ALA A 80 8.67 -8.10 -5.66
C ALA A 80 7.90 -7.56 -4.45
N GLU A 81 6.73 -6.99 -4.67
CA GLU A 81 5.88 -6.48 -3.60
C GLU A 81 5.38 -7.60 -2.69
N ILE A 82 4.98 -8.72 -3.28
CA ILE A 82 4.53 -9.90 -2.51
C ILE A 82 5.68 -10.53 -1.73
N LYS A 83 6.87 -10.60 -2.31
CA LYS A 83 8.04 -11.18 -1.64
C LYS A 83 8.44 -10.43 -0.37
N ARG A 84 8.06 -9.16 -0.24
CA ARG A 84 8.32 -8.37 0.98
C ARG A 84 7.33 -8.65 2.11
N LEU A 85 6.25 -9.37 1.84
CA LEU A 85 5.23 -9.68 2.85
C LEU A 85 5.70 -10.77 3.80
N SER A 86 5.14 -10.75 5.00
CA SER A 86 5.32 -11.78 6.03
C SER A 86 3.95 -12.20 6.57
N PRO A 87 3.85 -13.30 7.36
CA PRO A 87 2.56 -13.86 7.77
C PRO A 87 1.61 -12.88 8.47
N GLU A 88 2.13 -11.91 9.19
CA GLU A 88 1.32 -10.94 9.92
C GLU A 88 0.80 -9.78 9.05
N LYS A 89 1.21 -9.71 7.78
CA LYS A 89 0.82 -8.63 6.87
C LYS A 89 -0.46 -8.95 6.11
N THR A 90 -1.24 -7.91 5.81
CA THR A 90 -2.42 -8.00 4.94
C THR A 90 -2.22 -7.03 3.77
N LEU A 91 -2.45 -7.50 2.56
CA LEU A 91 -2.40 -6.67 1.35
C LEU A 91 -3.81 -6.55 0.78
N ILE A 92 -4.23 -5.31 0.54
CA ILE A 92 -5.52 -4.99 -0.06
C ILE A 92 -5.26 -4.33 -1.42
N SER A 93 -5.75 -4.94 -2.49
CA SER A 93 -5.65 -4.37 -3.83
C SER A 93 -6.66 -5.02 -4.76
N PHE A 94 -6.75 -4.53 -5.99
CA PHE A 94 -7.54 -5.21 -7.02
C PHE A 94 -6.76 -6.40 -7.55
N PHE A 95 -7.41 -7.57 -7.60
CA PHE A 95 -6.90 -8.79 -8.20
C PHE A 95 -7.83 -9.23 -9.32
N TYR A 96 -7.25 -9.76 -10.39
CA TYR A 96 -8.00 -10.34 -11.50
C TYR A 96 -7.86 -11.87 -11.40
N PRO A 97 -8.89 -12.60 -10.95
CA PRO A 97 -8.83 -14.05 -10.85
C PRO A 97 -8.43 -14.70 -12.18
N GLY A 98 -7.58 -15.69 -12.12
CA GLY A 98 -7.05 -16.36 -13.30
C GLY A 98 -5.80 -15.69 -13.89
N ALA A 99 -5.77 -14.36 -13.98
CA ALA A 99 -4.61 -13.63 -14.48
C ALA A 99 -3.48 -13.51 -13.44
N ASN A 100 -3.80 -13.67 -12.15
CA ASN A 100 -2.87 -13.48 -11.05
C ASN A 100 -2.64 -14.73 -10.22
N GLU A 101 -2.87 -15.93 -10.79
CA GLU A 101 -2.71 -17.20 -10.07
C GLU A 101 -1.32 -17.36 -9.44
N ASP A 102 -0.27 -17.07 -10.20
CA ASP A 102 1.12 -17.21 -9.72
C ASP A 102 1.38 -16.26 -8.55
N LEU A 103 0.86 -15.05 -8.62
CA LEU A 103 1.00 -14.07 -7.55
C LEU A 103 0.25 -14.50 -6.29
N MET A 104 -0.94 -15.07 -6.45
CA MET A 104 -1.74 -15.57 -5.33
C MET A 104 -1.05 -16.75 -4.64
N GLU A 105 -0.47 -17.66 -5.41
CA GLU A 105 0.30 -18.78 -4.85
C GLU A 105 1.54 -18.30 -4.12
N LEU A 106 2.26 -17.32 -4.66
CA LEU A 106 3.42 -16.75 -4.01
C LEU A 106 3.04 -16.10 -2.66
N ALA A 107 1.94 -15.35 -2.63
CA ALA A 107 1.45 -14.73 -1.40
C ALA A 107 1.05 -15.79 -0.37
N LYS A 108 0.41 -16.87 -0.82
CA LYS A 108 0.04 -17.98 0.04
C LYS A 108 1.28 -18.64 0.65
N SER A 109 2.37 -18.77 -0.12
CA SER A 109 3.64 -19.31 0.38
C SER A 109 4.28 -18.40 1.45
N LYS A 110 3.99 -17.11 1.43
CA LYS A 110 4.44 -16.16 2.45
C LYS A 110 3.54 -16.15 3.70
N GLY A 111 2.39 -16.82 3.66
CA GLY A 111 1.42 -16.82 4.74
C GLY A 111 0.70 -15.49 4.94
N ALA A 112 0.88 -14.53 4.03
CA ALA A 112 0.23 -13.23 4.10
C ALA A 112 -1.23 -13.32 3.66
N SER A 113 -2.08 -12.43 4.19
CA SER A 113 -3.48 -12.32 3.81
C SER A 113 -3.64 -11.38 2.62
N LEU A 114 -4.41 -11.80 1.62
CA LEU A 114 -4.75 -10.97 0.47
C LEU A 114 -6.25 -10.70 0.45
N ILE A 115 -6.62 -9.43 0.23
CA ILE A 115 -8.01 -9.00 0.14
C ILE A 115 -8.19 -8.26 -1.19
N ALA A 116 -9.11 -8.74 -2.00
CA ALA A 116 -9.43 -8.13 -3.29
C ALA A 116 -10.46 -7.01 -3.14
#